data_b687b2b9eaee598c022a2ceb5bba281a
#
_entry.id   b687b2b9eaee598c022a2ceb5bba281a
#
_cell.length_a   1.000
_cell.length_b   1.000
_cell.length_c   1.000
_cell.angle_alpha   90.00
_cell.angle_beta   90.00
_cell.angle_gamma   90.00
#
_symmetry.space_group_name_H-M   'P 1'
#
loop_
_entity.id
_entity.type
_entity.pdbx_description
1 polymer ?
#
loop_
_entity_poly.entity_id
_entity_poly.type
_entity_poly.pdbx_seq_one_letter_code
_entity_poly.pdbx_strand_id
1 'polypeptide(L)'
;MKDEKLIILNETNFKEITTLFKEVFEGEPWNHDWSNEKQLKEYIRENAGTYNALNYGLYKNGKMIAFSIGKINHYWEGTNYYIQWLGVSRKEQGKGTGSRFLQCIEEDIKKKGIRCFFLQTETDKQAYSFYKKHGFQEEGTPVSLYKIIDNQQND
;
A
#
# COMPACT_ATOMS: atom_id res chain seq x y z
N MET A 1 -5.89 16.05 -11.10
CA MET A 1 -5.23 16.61 -12.30
C MET A 1 -5.78 15.90 -13.52
N LYS A 2 -5.93 16.62 -14.61
CA LYS A 2 -6.58 16.13 -15.83
C LYS A 2 -5.94 14.89 -16.45
N ASP A 3 -4.65 14.67 -16.18
CA ASP A 3 -3.87 13.59 -16.80
C ASP A 3 -3.76 12.34 -15.93
N GLU A 4 -4.37 12.35 -14.76
CA GLU A 4 -4.28 11.25 -13.81
C GLU A 4 -5.53 10.37 -13.87
N LYS A 5 -5.33 9.05 -13.86
CA LYS A 5 -6.42 8.07 -13.86
C LYS A 5 -6.22 7.05 -12.78
N LEU A 6 -7.29 6.79 -12.02
CA LEU A 6 -7.33 5.68 -11.08
C LEU A 6 -7.71 4.40 -11.82
N ILE A 7 -6.91 3.36 -11.66
CA ILE A 7 -7.12 2.05 -12.29
C ILE A 7 -7.15 0.99 -11.20
N ILE A 8 -8.14 0.10 -11.25
CA ILE A 8 -8.14 -1.11 -10.43
C ILE A 8 -7.20 -2.11 -11.10
N LEU A 9 -6.21 -2.58 -10.34
CA LEU A 9 -5.14 -3.42 -10.86
C LEU A 9 -5.49 -4.90 -10.75
N ASN A 10 -4.94 -5.70 -11.64
CA ASN A 10 -5.04 -7.15 -11.59
C ASN A 10 -3.65 -7.78 -11.78
N GLU A 11 -3.59 -9.09 -11.95
CA GLU A 11 -2.32 -9.82 -12.05
C GLU A 11 -1.46 -9.38 -13.22
N THR A 12 -2.04 -8.83 -14.29
CA THR A 12 -1.27 -8.33 -15.44
C THR A 12 -0.45 -7.10 -15.07
N ASN A 13 -0.74 -6.45 -13.95
CA ASN A 13 -0.04 -5.26 -13.46
C ASN A 13 1.02 -5.60 -12.41
N PHE A 14 1.20 -6.87 -12.05
CA PHE A 14 2.12 -7.23 -10.95
C PHE A 14 3.56 -6.82 -11.23
N LYS A 15 3.99 -6.88 -12.48
CA LYS A 15 5.34 -6.45 -12.85
C LYS A 15 5.53 -4.95 -12.63
N GLU A 16 4.56 -4.14 -13.01
CA GLU A 16 4.58 -2.69 -12.76
C GLU A 16 4.58 -2.37 -11.27
N ILE A 17 3.71 -3.05 -10.52
CA ILE A 17 3.64 -2.90 -9.06
C ILE A 17 5.00 -3.24 -8.45
N THR A 18 5.59 -4.35 -8.85
CA THR A 18 6.89 -4.81 -8.32
C THR A 18 7.99 -3.78 -8.55
N THR A 19 8.04 -3.22 -9.75
CA THR A 19 9.04 -2.20 -10.11
C THR A 19 8.88 -0.95 -9.26
N LEU A 20 7.66 -0.44 -9.14
CA LEU A 20 7.39 0.77 -8.36
C LEU A 20 7.55 0.53 -6.86
N PHE A 21 7.12 -0.62 -6.37
CA PHE A 21 7.29 -1.02 -4.98
C PHE A 21 8.77 -1.01 -4.59
N LYS A 22 9.61 -1.62 -5.40
CA LYS A 22 11.05 -1.66 -5.18
C LYS A 22 11.65 -0.25 -5.14
N GLU A 23 11.30 0.59 -6.11
CA GLU A 23 11.76 1.98 -6.17
C GLU A 23 11.42 2.74 -4.87
N VAL A 24 10.19 2.63 -4.41
CA VAL A 24 9.71 3.37 -3.24
C VAL A 24 10.35 2.87 -1.94
N PHE A 25 10.35 1.56 -1.72
CA PHE A 25 10.69 1.01 -0.41
C PHE A 25 12.16 0.64 -0.25
N GLU A 26 12.95 0.58 -1.32
CA GLU A 26 14.41 0.49 -1.21
C GLU A 26 15.05 1.82 -0.83
N GLY A 27 14.38 2.94 -1.11
CA GLY A 27 14.88 4.26 -0.75
C GLY A 27 14.45 4.69 0.65
N GLU A 28 14.97 5.84 1.04
CA GLU A 28 14.63 6.43 2.34
C GLU A 28 13.14 6.82 2.42
N PRO A 29 12.52 6.78 3.60
CA PRO A 29 13.07 6.39 4.91
C PRO A 29 13.03 4.89 5.19
N TRP A 30 12.54 4.09 4.24
CA TRP A 30 12.28 2.66 4.45
C TRP A 30 13.56 1.82 4.39
N ASN A 31 14.38 2.05 3.37
CA ASN A 31 15.68 1.38 3.15
C ASN A 31 15.59 -0.15 3.20
N HIS A 32 14.50 -0.71 2.65
CA HIS A 32 14.34 -2.16 2.57
C HIS A 32 15.28 -2.75 1.51
N ASP A 33 15.90 -3.86 1.82
CA ASP A 33 16.73 -4.58 0.85
C ASP A 33 15.87 -5.60 0.10
N TRP A 34 15.44 -5.23 -1.10
CA TRP A 34 14.68 -6.10 -1.99
C TRP A 34 15.54 -6.62 -3.15
N SER A 35 16.83 -6.83 -2.91
CA SER A 35 17.76 -7.35 -3.93
C SER A 35 17.46 -8.80 -4.34
N ASN A 36 16.82 -9.57 -3.47
CA ASN A 36 16.34 -10.91 -3.82
C ASN A 36 15.05 -10.79 -4.65
N GLU A 37 15.20 -10.84 -5.96
CA GLU A 37 14.07 -10.65 -6.89
C GLU A 37 13.00 -11.72 -6.77
N LYS A 38 13.38 -12.96 -6.48
CA LYS A 38 12.44 -14.06 -6.28
C LYS A 38 11.57 -13.80 -5.04
N GLN A 39 12.20 -13.37 -3.97
CA GLN A 39 11.51 -13.04 -2.72
C GLN A 39 10.52 -11.90 -2.95
N LEU A 40 10.93 -10.86 -3.67
CA LEU A 40 10.07 -9.72 -3.96
C LEU A 40 8.87 -10.14 -4.83
N LYS A 41 9.09 -10.92 -5.86
CA LYS A 41 8.00 -11.42 -6.72
C LYS A 41 6.98 -12.22 -5.91
N GLU A 42 7.43 -13.10 -5.04
CA GLU A 42 6.53 -13.87 -4.19
C GLU A 42 5.77 -12.97 -3.22
N TYR A 43 6.46 -12.00 -2.63
CA TYR A 43 5.82 -11.04 -1.72
C TYR A 43 4.68 -10.28 -2.38
N ILE A 44 4.92 -9.76 -3.60
CA ILE A 44 3.89 -9.03 -4.35
C ILE A 44 2.71 -9.97 -4.69
N ARG A 45 3.00 -11.17 -5.15
CA ARG A 45 1.97 -12.15 -5.49
C ARG A 45 1.10 -12.53 -4.29
N GLU A 46 1.73 -12.77 -3.15
CA GLU A 46 1.04 -13.11 -1.91
C GLU A 46 0.13 -11.99 -1.41
N ASN A 47 0.57 -10.75 -1.57
CA ASN A 47 -0.14 -9.60 -1.02
C ASN A 47 -1.11 -8.95 -2.00
N ALA A 48 -0.79 -8.95 -3.28
CA ALA A 48 -1.64 -8.37 -4.32
C ALA A 48 -2.52 -9.40 -5.03
N GLY A 49 -2.22 -10.70 -4.86
CA GLY A 49 -2.90 -11.78 -5.57
C GLY A 49 -3.91 -12.58 -4.75
N THR A 50 -4.30 -12.11 -3.56
CA THR A 50 -5.30 -12.81 -2.74
C THR A 50 -6.70 -12.69 -3.34
N TYR A 51 -7.58 -13.63 -2.98
CA TYR A 51 -8.95 -13.62 -3.52
C TYR A 51 -9.73 -12.35 -3.19
N ASN A 52 -9.42 -11.71 -2.07
CA ASN A 52 -10.09 -10.47 -1.63
C ASN A 52 -9.26 -9.22 -1.93
N ALA A 53 -8.29 -9.32 -2.83
CA ALA A 53 -7.45 -8.20 -3.19
C ALA A 53 -8.26 -7.08 -3.85
N LEU A 54 -7.91 -5.85 -3.50
CA LEU A 54 -8.37 -4.66 -4.19
C LEU A 54 -7.16 -3.73 -4.28
N ASN A 55 -6.54 -3.71 -5.45
CA ASN A 55 -5.32 -2.94 -5.68
C ASN A 55 -5.61 -1.80 -6.63
N TYR A 56 -5.04 -0.64 -6.34
CA TYR A 56 -5.23 0.55 -7.15
C TYR A 56 -3.90 1.05 -7.70
N GLY A 57 -3.95 1.59 -8.89
CA GLY A 57 -2.84 2.37 -9.45
C GLY A 57 -3.32 3.74 -9.85
N LEU A 58 -2.49 4.74 -9.68
CA LEU A 58 -2.69 6.06 -10.26
C LEU A 58 -1.75 6.18 -11.45
N TYR A 59 -2.31 6.48 -12.61
CA TYR A 59 -1.57 6.57 -13.86
C TYR A 59 -1.55 8.00 -14.36
N LYS A 60 -0.40 8.43 -14.83
CA LYS A 60 -0.21 9.73 -15.44
C LYS A 60 0.52 9.51 -16.76
N ASN A 61 -0.11 9.93 -17.87
CA ASN A 61 0.45 9.73 -19.22
C ASN A 61 0.84 8.26 -19.48
N GLY A 62 -0.03 7.34 -19.07
CA GLY A 62 0.16 5.91 -19.28
C GLY A 62 1.16 5.23 -18.37
N LYS A 63 1.72 5.95 -17.40
CA LYS A 63 2.69 5.39 -16.45
C LYS A 63 2.12 5.37 -15.03
N MET A 64 2.32 4.26 -14.33
CA MET A 64 1.93 4.16 -12.93
C MET A 64 2.84 5.05 -12.07
N ILE A 65 2.23 6.00 -11.36
CA ILE A 65 2.96 6.93 -10.47
C ILE A 65 2.68 6.68 -9.00
N ALA A 66 1.66 5.89 -8.69
CA ALA A 66 1.34 5.49 -7.32
C ALA A 66 0.61 4.17 -7.34
N PHE A 67 0.71 3.41 -6.27
CA PHE A 67 0.01 2.14 -6.13
C PHE A 67 -0.50 1.96 -4.70
N SER A 68 -1.58 1.19 -4.57
CA SER A 68 -2.06 0.68 -3.29
C SER A 68 -2.28 -0.81 -3.42
N ILE A 69 -1.66 -1.57 -2.55
CA ILE A 69 -1.94 -3.00 -2.39
C ILE A 69 -2.85 -3.12 -1.18
N GLY A 70 -4.06 -3.61 -1.40
CA GLY A 70 -5.05 -3.67 -0.34
C GLY A 70 -6.01 -4.84 -0.46
N LYS A 71 -6.83 -4.96 0.55
CA LYS A 71 -7.80 -6.07 0.69
C LYS A 71 -9.13 -5.56 1.16
N ILE A 72 -10.20 -6.21 0.71
CA ILE A 72 -11.53 -6.00 1.24
C ILE A 72 -11.74 -6.98 2.39
N ASN A 73 -11.98 -6.46 3.58
CA ASN A 73 -12.26 -7.26 4.76
C ASN A 73 -13.71 -7.06 5.20
N HIS A 74 -14.47 -8.15 5.25
CA HIS A 74 -15.84 -8.15 5.74
C HIS A 74 -15.83 -8.38 7.25
N TYR A 75 -15.61 -7.30 8.00
CA TYR A 75 -15.50 -7.37 9.45
C TYR A 75 -16.91 -7.27 10.08
N TRP A 76 -17.05 -7.64 11.36
CA TRP A 76 -18.36 -7.66 12.00
C TRP A 76 -19.04 -6.29 12.07
N GLU A 77 -18.26 -5.21 12.14
CA GLU A 77 -18.76 -3.85 12.17
C GLU A 77 -19.07 -3.28 10.78
N GLY A 78 -18.63 -3.94 9.73
CA GLY A 78 -18.81 -3.50 8.36
C GLY A 78 -17.59 -3.79 7.51
N THR A 79 -17.72 -3.52 6.23
CA THR A 79 -16.66 -3.80 5.25
C THR A 79 -15.59 -2.71 5.27
N ASN A 80 -14.35 -3.13 5.39
CA ASN A 80 -13.18 -2.25 5.42
C ASN A 80 -12.32 -2.45 4.19
N TYR A 81 -11.65 -1.39 3.77
CA TYR A 81 -10.50 -1.49 2.86
C TYR A 81 -9.22 -1.42 3.68
N TYR A 82 -8.49 -2.54 3.72
CA TYR A 82 -7.21 -2.63 4.40
C TYR A 82 -6.10 -2.28 3.43
N ILE A 83 -5.47 -1.12 3.64
CA ILE A 83 -4.29 -0.71 2.88
C ILE A 83 -3.08 -1.41 3.48
N GLN A 84 -2.50 -2.33 2.75
CA GLN A 84 -1.30 -3.03 3.17
C GLN A 84 -0.05 -2.27 2.78
N TRP A 85 -0.03 -1.74 1.55
CA TRP A 85 1.06 -0.91 1.04
C TRP A 85 0.49 0.22 0.20
N LEU A 86 1.03 1.41 0.38
CA LEU A 86 0.72 2.56 -0.44
C LEU A 86 2.03 3.28 -0.74
N GLY A 87 2.31 3.46 -2.01
CA GLY A 87 3.55 4.10 -2.43
C GLY A 87 3.34 5.08 -3.57
N VAL A 88 4.13 6.13 -3.58
CA VAL A 88 4.16 7.15 -4.63
C VAL A 88 5.56 7.19 -5.20
N SER A 89 5.67 7.19 -6.52
CA SER A 89 6.95 7.31 -7.22
C SER A 89 7.73 8.50 -6.65
N ARG A 90 9.02 8.33 -6.48
CA ARG A 90 9.89 9.37 -5.90
C ARG A 90 9.84 10.68 -6.66
N LYS A 91 9.70 10.62 -7.97
CA LYS A 91 9.57 11.80 -8.84
C LYS A 91 8.29 12.58 -8.59
N GLU A 92 7.27 11.92 -8.05
CA GLU A 92 5.94 12.50 -7.82
C GLU A 92 5.69 12.84 -6.34
N GLN A 93 6.65 12.58 -5.46
CA GLN A 93 6.53 12.92 -4.05
C GLN A 93 6.64 14.44 -3.85
N GLY A 94 5.96 14.95 -2.82
CA GLY A 94 5.98 16.38 -2.51
C GLY A 94 5.10 17.24 -3.42
N LYS A 95 4.30 16.64 -4.28
CA LYS A 95 3.43 17.34 -5.23
C LYS A 95 1.94 17.16 -4.94
N GLY A 96 1.60 16.60 -3.78
CA GLY A 96 0.21 16.28 -3.41
C GLY A 96 -0.34 15.03 -4.09
N THR A 97 0.48 14.26 -4.78
CA THR A 97 0.04 13.05 -5.50
C THR A 97 -0.55 12.02 -4.55
N GLY A 98 0.09 11.79 -3.39
CA GLY A 98 -0.42 10.85 -2.39
C GLY A 98 -1.81 11.24 -1.89
N SER A 99 -2.03 12.52 -1.64
CA SER A 99 -3.33 13.05 -1.20
C SER A 99 -4.42 12.84 -2.24
N ARG A 100 -4.11 13.15 -3.50
CA ARG A 100 -5.07 12.96 -4.60
C ARG A 100 -5.38 11.49 -4.80
N PHE A 101 -4.37 10.65 -4.73
CA PHE A 101 -4.52 9.19 -4.87
C PHE A 101 -5.43 8.63 -3.77
N LEU A 102 -5.15 8.98 -2.52
CA LEU A 102 -5.95 8.53 -1.38
C LEU A 102 -7.40 8.99 -1.52
N GLN A 103 -7.63 10.21 -1.97
CA GLN A 103 -8.98 10.74 -2.20
C GLN A 103 -9.70 9.98 -3.31
N CYS A 104 -9.02 9.67 -4.41
CA CYS A 104 -9.61 8.87 -5.49
C CYS A 104 -10.00 7.47 -5.01
N ILE A 105 -9.16 6.84 -4.21
CA ILE A 105 -9.47 5.53 -3.63
C ILE A 105 -10.70 5.65 -2.71
N GLU A 106 -10.73 6.66 -1.86
CA GLU A 106 -11.85 6.88 -0.94
C GLU A 106 -13.18 7.00 -1.69
N GLU A 107 -13.19 7.75 -2.77
CA GLU A 107 -14.39 7.90 -3.61
C GLU A 107 -14.83 6.57 -4.21
N ASP A 108 -13.89 5.77 -4.67
CA ASP A 108 -14.20 4.48 -5.28
C ASP A 108 -14.70 3.45 -4.27
N ILE A 109 -14.02 3.31 -3.13
CA ILE A 109 -14.45 2.36 -2.09
C ILE A 109 -15.79 2.75 -1.48
N LYS A 110 -16.07 4.04 -1.38
CA LYS A 110 -17.37 4.53 -0.94
C LYS A 110 -18.49 4.06 -1.87
N LYS A 111 -18.28 4.11 -3.18
CA LYS A 111 -19.23 3.60 -4.18
C LYS A 111 -19.45 2.09 -4.05
N LYS A 112 -18.45 1.38 -3.54
CA LYS A 112 -18.51 -0.08 -3.32
C LYS A 112 -19.17 -0.46 -1.98
N GLY A 113 -19.63 0.53 -1.20
CA GLY A 113 -20.24 0.29 0.12
C GLY A 113 -19.22 -0.02 1.20
N ILE A 114 -17.95 0.24 0.96
CA ILE A 114 -16.90 0.08 1.96
C ILE A 114 -16.93 1.28 2.89
N ARG A 115 -16.99 1.04 4.20
CA ARG A 115 -17.26 2.09 5.16
C ARG A 115 -16.03 2.70 5.79
N CYS A 116 -14.88 2.02 5.74
CA CYS A 116 -13.70 2.57 6.37
C CYS A 116 -12.39 2.07 5.75
N PHE A 117 -11.38 2.92 5.87
CA PHE A 117 -9.99 2.53 5.65
C PHE A 117 -9.43 1.94 6.94
N PHE A 118 -8.58 0.93 6.82
CA PHE A 118 -7.78 0.44 7.91
C PHE A 118 -6.34 0.24 7.42
N LEU A 119 -5.37 0.62 8.26
CA LEU A 119 -3.97 0.38 7.96
C LEU A 119 -3.14 0.36 9.24
N GLN A 120 -1.94 -0.16 9.12
CA GLN A 120 -0.93 -0.10 10.17
C GLN A 120 0.28 0.65 9.64
N THR A 121 0.85 1.53 10.44
CA THR A 121 2.03 2.30 10.07
C THR A 121 2.90 2.52 11.30
N GLU A 122 4.16 2.86 11.06
CA GLU A 122 5.11 3.16 12.15
C GLU A 122 5.02 4.64 12.51
N THR A 123 4.92 4.93 13.81
CA THR A 123 4.72 6.30 14.30
C THR A 123 5.92 7.21 14.05
N ASP A 124 7.10 6.64 13.85
CA ASP A 124 8.33 7.39 13.57
C ASP A 124 8.58 7.67 12.09
N LYS A 125 7.65 7.28 11.21
CA LYS A 125 7.76 7.50 9.77
C LYS A 125 6.87 8.65 9.32
N GLN A 126 7.27 9.27 8.22
CA GLN A 126 6.52 10.39 7.63
C GLN A 126 5.09 9.99 7.23
N ALA A 127 4.89 8.72 6.88
CA ALA A 127 3.58 8.19 6.52
C ALA A 127 2.56 8.37 7.65
N TYR A 128 2.98 8.24 8.91
CA TYR A 128 2.10 8.45 10.06
C TYR A 128 1.45 9.84 10.03
N SER A 129 2.25 10.89 9.86
CA SER A 129 1.75 12.26 9.78
C SER A 129 0.85 12.46 8.57
N PHE A 130 1.18 11.84 7.44
CA PHE A 130 0.37 11.89 6.23
C PHE A 130 -1.04 11.34 6.49
N TYR A 131 -1.14 10.18 7.11
CA TYR A 131 -2.45 9.58 7.40
C TYR A 131 -3.24 10.37 8.44
N LYS A 132 -2.58 10.87 9.48
CA LYS A 132 -3.23 11.72 10.48
C LYS A 132 -3.81 12.98 9.83
N LYS A 133 -3.09 13.60 8.93
CA LYS A 133 -3.54 14.78 8.19
C LYS A 133 -4.79 14.49 7.36
N HIS A 134 -4.94 13.25 6.89
CA HIS A 134 -6.09 12.83 6.08
C HIS A 134 -7.24 12.22 6.89
N GLY A 135 -7.28 12.46 8.18
CA GLY A 135 -8.41 12.09 9.03
C GLY A 135 -8.34 10.68 9.62
N PHE A 136 -7.22 9.99 9.46
CA PHE A 136 -7.03 8.69 10.09
C PHE A 136 -6.85 8.86 11.60
N GLN A 137 -7.55 8.05 12.35
CA GLN A 137 -7.49 8.04 13.81
C GLN A 137 -6.72 6.84 14.30
N GLU A 138 -5.96 7.04 15.37
CA GLU A 138 -5.13 6.00 15.94
C GLU A 138 -5.95 5.05 16.81
N GLU A 139 -5.72 3.75 16.63
CA GLU A 139 -6.30 2.70 17.46
C GLU A 139 -5.27 2.31 18.50
N GLY A 140 -5.46 2.76 19.74
CA GLY A 140 -4.39 2.85 20.73
C GLY A 140 -4.00 1.56 21.45
N THR A 141 -4.77 0.46 21.31
CA THR A 141 -4.50 -0.76 22.09
C THR A 141 -3.77 -1.88 21.34
N PRO A 142 -3.93 -2.06 20.02
CA PRO A 142 -3.23 -3.13 19.31
C PRO A 142 -1.72 -2.94 19.30
N VAL A 143 -0.99 -4.04 19.46
CA VAL A 143 0.47 -4.08 19.31
C VAL A 143 0.84 -5.24 18.39
N SER A 144 1.99 -5.12 17.71
CA SER A 144 2.54 -6.20 16.92
C SER A 144 3.48 -7.04 17.78
N LEU A 145 3.32 -8.36 17.74
CA LEU A 145 4.19 -9.28 18.45
C LEU A 145 4.87 -10.20 17.44
N TYR A 146 6.14 -10.46 17.66
CA TYR A 146 6.89 -11.40 16.82
C TYR A 146 7.84 -12.24 17.67
N LYS A 147 8.18 -13.40 17.15
CA LYS A 147 9.18 -14.28 17.74
C LYS A 147 9.99 -14.87 16.60
N ILE A 148 11.30 -14.72 16.69
CA ILE A 148 12.20 -15.32 15.71
C ILE A 148 12.32 -16.81 16.03
N ILE A 149 12.01 -17.63 15.03
CA ILE A 149 12.20 -19.08 15.09
C ILE A 149 13.35 -19.38 14.16
N ASP A 150 14.54 -19.35 14.71
CA ASP A 150 15.75 -19.63 13.98
C ASP A 150 16.33 -20.93 14.51
N ASN A 151 16.25 -21.99 13.69
CA ASN A 151 16.80 -23.29 14.01
C ASN A 151 18.23 -23.48 13.50
N GLN A 152 18.80 -22.44 12.91
CA GLN A 152 20.18 -22.48 12.48
C GLN A 152 21.05 -22.07 13.67
N GLN A 153 21.51 -23.07 14.39
CA GLN A 153 22.64 -22.88 15.24
C GLN A 153 23.83 -22.67 14.32
N ASN A 154 24.26 -21.46 14.22
CA ASN A 154 25.54 -21.17 13.61
C ASN A 154 26.58 -21.66 14.58
N ASP A 155 27.17 -22.79 14.27
CA ASP A 155 28.37 -23.28 14.94
C ASP A 155 29.57 -22.33 14.64
#